data_54ce6140a7be3a0fcc4006a1e483e423
#
_entry.id   54ce6140a7be3a0fcc4006a1e483e423
#
_cell.length_a   1.000
_cell.length_b   1.000
_cell.length_c   1.000
_cell.angle_alpha   90.00
_cell.angle_beta   90.00
_cell.angle_gamma   90.00
#
_symmetry.space_group_name_H-M   'P 1'
#
loop_
_entity.id
_entity.type
_entity.pdbx_description
1 polymer ?
#
loop_
_entity_poly.entity_id
_entity_poly.type
_entity_poly.pdbx_seq_one_letter_code
_entity_poly.pdbx_strand_id
1 'polypeptide(L)'
;MWFERQLMDYDRVFASMAVPACCWRRTGEIFRGNKEMAELINVPVDQLRDGKIALHEILTEESMVRYWEEFGTIAFDPSHDTLLTACSLKNPSDTSDHPILKCCFSFTIRRDEHKLPALIVGNFLPHDPPAPE
;
A
#
# COMPACT_ATOMS: atom_id res chain seq x y z
N MET A 1 -7.69 21.44 -1.68
CA MET A 1 -8.01 20.32 -2.59
C MET A 1 -8.28 19.08 -1.78
N TRP A 2 -9.21 18.27 -2.25
CA TRP A 2 -9.60 17.05 -1.51
C TRP A 2 -8.42 16.11 -1.30
N PHE A 3 -7.64 15.85 -2.36
CA PHE A 3 -6.52 14.92 -2.30
C PHE A 3 -5.46 15.36 -1.30
N GLU A 4 -5.11 16.64 -1.35
CA GLU A 4 -4.09 17.18 -0.44
C GLU A 4 -4.54 17.12 1.01
N ARG A 5 -5.83 17.39 1.26
CA ARG A 5 -6.38 17.28 2.61
C ARG A 5 -6.32 15.84 3.11
N GLN A 6 -6.63 14.88 2.23
CA GLN A 6 -6.54 13.47 2.60
C GLN A 6 -5.11 13.09 2.95
N LEU A 7 -4.12 13.59 2.19
CA LEU A 7 -2.71 13.30 2.50
C LEU A 7 -2.31 13.88 3.85
N MET A 8 -2.76 15.09 4.18
CA MET A 8 -2.47 15.68 5.47
C MET A 8 -3.08 14.89 6.62
N ASP A 9 -4.31 14.39 6.43
CA ASP A 9 -4.95 13.55 7.42
C ASP A 9 -4.18 12.25 7.61
N TYR A 10 -3.70 11.64 6.52
CA TYR A 10 -2.93 10.41 6.62
C TYR A 10 -1.57 10.62 7.26
N ASP A 11 -0.92 11.76 7.02
CA ASP A 11 0.33 12.07 7.72
C ASP A 11 0.12 12.00 9.23
N ARG A 12 -0.99 12.53 9.71
CA ARG A 12 -1.32 12.50 11.13
C ARG A 12 -1.66 11.11 11.62
N VAL A 13 -2.48 10.40 10.86
CA VAL A 13 -2.90 9.03 11.22
C VAL A 13 -1.70 8.09 11.22
N PHE A 14 -0.87 8.15 10.16
CA PHE A 14 0.29 7.28 10.05
C PHE A 14 1.30 7.50 11.17
N ALA A 15 1.43 8.73 11.67
CA ALA A 15 2.33 9.02 12.76
C ALA A 15 1.96 8.29 14.05
N SER A 16 0.69 7.94 14.21
CA SER A 16 0.21 7.24 15.41
C SER A 16 0.01 5.75 15.20
N MET A 17 0.15 5.24 13.96
CA MET A 17 -0.04 3.83 13.67
C MET A 17 1.26 3.06 13.84
N ALA A 18 1.14 1.84 14.41
CA ALA A 18 2.27 0.93 14.52
C ALA A 18 2.25 -0.15 13.44
N VAL A 19 1.26 -0.14 12.57
CA VAL A 19 1.12 -1.13 11.50
C VAL A 19 1.71 -0.56 10.22
N PRO A 20 2.53 -1.33 9.47
CA PRO A 20 3.04 -0.84 8.19
C PRO A 20 1.91 -0.43 7.26
N ALA A 21 1.96 0.81 6.78
CA ALA A 21 0.88 1.35 5.95
C ALA A 21 1.42 2.39 4.98
N CYS A 22 0.79 2.48 3.83
CA CYS A 22 1.07 3.55 2.87
C CYS A 22 -0.19 3.83 2.06
N CYS A 23 -0.19 4.95 1.35
CA CYS A 23 -1.29 5.27 0.47
C CYS A 23 -0.76 5.64 -0.92
N TRP A 24 -1.55 5.32 -1.93
CA TRP A 24 -1.16 5.53 -3.32
C TRP A 24 -2.39 5.91 -4.14
N ARG A 25 -2.10 6.44 -5.32
CA ARG A 25 -3.17 6.76 -6.27
C ARG A 25 -3.57 5.50 -7.04
N ARG A 26 -4.71 5.58 -7.74
CA ARG A 26 -5.20 4.45 -8.53
C ARG A 26 -4.17 3.95 -9.56
N THR A 27 -3.24 4.80 -9.97
CA THR A 27 -2.18 4.43 -10.91
C THR A 27 -0.94 3.84 -10.23
N GLY A 28 -0.93 3.78 -8.89
CA GLY A 28 0.09 3.07 -8.14
C GLY A 28 1.18 3.92 -7.50
N GLU A 29 1.25 5.22 -7.78
CA GLU A 29 2.28 6.06 -7.18
C GLU A 29 2.01 6.25 -5.69
N ILE A 30 3.02 5.96 -4.85
CA ILE A 30 2.91 6.06 -3.40
C ILE A 30 3.16 7.50 -2.98
N PHE A 31 2.23 8.08 -2.25
CA PHE A 31 2.33 9.48 -1.83
C PHE A 31 2.66 9.65 -0.35
N ARG A 32 2.31 8.69 0.50
CA ARG A 32 2.65 8.72 1.93
C ARG A 32 2.81 7.31 2.44
N GLY A 33 3.64 7.15 3.45
CA GLY A 33 3.80 5.89 4.16
C GLY A 33 4.37 6.18 5.54
N ASN A 34 4.17 5.25 6.47
CA ASN A 34 4.73 5.41 7.79
C ASN A 34 6.13 4.78 7.89
N LYS A 35 6.79 5.02 9.01
CA LYS A 35 8.15 4.49 9.21
C LYS A 35 8.17 2.98 9.27
N GLU A 36 7.10 2.37 9.78
CA GLU A 36 6.99 0.92 9.85
C GLU A 36 7.01 0.31 8.45
N MET A 37 6.30 0.94 7.50
CA MET A 37 6.32 0.48 6.11
C MET A 37 7.70 0.67 5.49
N ALA A 38 8.34 1.80 5.75
CA ALA A 38 9.68 2.08 5.23
C ALA A 38 10.69 1.06 5.75
N GLU A 39 10.62 0.72 7.03
CA GLU A 39 11.49 -0.30 7.61
C GLU A 39 11.23 -1.67 6.99
N LEU A 40 9.96 -1.97 6.73
CA LEU A 40 9.56 -3.27 6.17
C LEU A 40 10.18 -3.52 4.81
N ILE A 41 10.23 -2.50 3.96
CA ILE A 41 10.79 -2.62 2.60
C ILE A 41 12.21 -2.07 2.50
N ASN A 42 12.78 -1.69 3.65
CA ASN A 42 14.17 -1.27 3.78
C ASN A 42 14.54 -0.04 2.95
N VAL A 43 13.72 1.00 3.08
CA VAL A 43 13.99 2.30 2.44
C VAL A 43 13.83 3.42 3.47
N PRO A 44 14.45 4.59 3.23
CA PRO A 44 14.16 5.75 4.06
C PRO A 44 12.70 6.18 3.92
N VAL A 45 12.10 6.66 5.00
CA VAL A 45 10.67 7.01 4.99
C VAL A 45 10.34 8.11 3.98
N ASP A 46 11.28 9.01 3.71
CA ASP A 46 11.05 10.09 2.73
C ASP A 46 10.96 9.58 1.29
N GLN A 47 11.34 8.33 1.03
CA GLN A 47 11.13 7.71 -0.28
C GLN A 47 9.67 7.31 -0.48
N LEU A 48 8.89 7.21 0.58
CA LEU A 48 7.47 6.90 0.50
C LEU A 48 6.63 8.17 0.39
N ARG A 49 7.11 9.14 -0.40
CA ARG A 49 6.44 10.43 -0.54
C ARG A 49 6.43 10.86 -2.00
N ASP A 50 5.37 11.55 -2.36
CA ASP A 50 5.28 12.33 -3.60
C ASP A 50 5.54 11.54 -4.87
N GLY A 51 5.17 10.26 -4.85
CA GLY A 51 5.26 9.43 -6.05
C GLY A 51 6.66 8.91 -6.39
N LYS A 52 7.61 9.02 -5.48
CA LYS A 52 8.98 8.56 -5.75
C LYS A 52 9.09 7.07 -5.96
N ILE A 53 8.22 6.29 -5.31
CA ILE A 53 8.15 4.85 -5.45
C ILE A 53 6.73 4.48 -5.84
N ALA A 54 6.59 3.55 -6.76
CA ALA A 54 5.28 3.05 -7.16
C ALA A 54 5.04 1.66 -6.56
N LEU A 55 3.77 1.30 -6.44
CA LEU A 55 3.36 0.05 -5.82
C LEU A 55 4.01 -1.17 -6.49
N HIS A 56 4.17 -1.15 -7.82
CA HIS A 56 4.77 -2.28 -8.54
C HIS A 56 6.25 -2.47 -8.21
N GLU A 57 6.89 -1.48 -7.59
CA GLU A 57 8.29 -1.60 -7.19
C GLU A 57 8.44 -2.30 -5.85
N ILE A 58 7.37 -2.36 -5.05
CA ILE A 58 7.42 -2.96 -3.72
C ILE A 58 6.66 -4.28 -3.62
N LEU A 59 5.87 -4.62 -4.63
CA LEU A 59 5.18 -5.91 -4.71
C LEU A 59 5.84 -6.78 -5.76
N THR A 60 5.86 -8.10 -5.51
CA THR A 60 6.30 -9.02 -6.57
C THR A 60 5.32 -8.94 -7.74
N GLU A 61 5.76 -9.37 -8.91
CA GLU A 61 4.93 -9.32 -10.12
C GLU A 61 3.61 -10.09 -9.91
N GLU A 62 3.70 -11.28 -9.32
CA GLU A 62 2.51 -12.08 -9.04
C GLU A 62 1.54 -11.34 -8.11
N SER A 63 2.07 -10.70 -7.08
CA SER A 63 1.25 -9.94 -6.14
C SER A 63 0.64 -8.71 -6.80
N MET A 64 1.36 -8.08 -7.70
CA MET A 64 0.85 -6.91 -8.41
C MET A 64 -0.31 -7.29 -9.33
N VAL A 65 -0.20 -8.43 -10.03
CA VAL A 65 -1.30 -8.92 -10.86
C VAL A 65 -2.53 -9.21 -9.99
N ARG A 66 -2.33 -9.88 -8.86
CA ARG A 66 -3.43 -10.17 -7.93
C ARG A 66 -4.07 -8.88 -7.42
N TYR A 67 -3.26 -7.90 -7.07
CA TYR A 67 -3.80 -6.61 -6.61
C TYR A 67 -4.68 -5.97 -7.68
N TRP A 68 -4.22 -5.92 -8.93
CA TRP A 68 -5.01 -5.31 -10.00
C TRP A 68 -6.31 -6.05 -10.25
N GLU A 69 -6.30 -7.39 -10.18
CA GLU A 69 -7.52 -8.16 -10.30
C GLU A 69 -8.51 -7.85 -9.18
N GLU A 70 -8.02 -7.82 -7.94
CA GLU A 70 -8.86 -7.53 -6.78
C GLU A 70 -9.35 -6.09 -6.80
N PHE A 71 -8.48 -5.15 -7.16
CA PHE A 71 -8.88 -3.75 -7.30
C PHE A 71 -9.99 -3.61 -8.34
N GLY A 72 -9.86 -4.30 -9.46
CA GLY A 72 -10.86 -4.24 -10.53
C GLY A 72 -12.24 -4.72 -10.08
N THR A 73 -12.30 -5.66 -9.13
CA THR A 73 -13.59 -6.17 -8.66
C THR A 73 -14.35 -5.16 -7.82
N ILE A 74 -13.67 -4.23 -7.15
CA ILE A 74 -14.33 -3.28 -6.25
C ILE A 74 -14.24 -1.83 -6.73
N ALA A 75 -13.41 -1.54 -7.73
CA ALA A 75 -13.16 -0.15 -8.14
C ALA A 75 -14.44 0.57 -8.55
N PHE A 76 -15.33 -0.12 -9.22
CA PHE A 76 -16.57 0.46 -9.73
C PHE A 76 -17.81 0.06 -8.92
N ASP A 77 -17.61 -0.60 -7.78
CA ASP A 77 -18.69 -0.99 -6.90
C ASP A 77 -18.65 -0.13 -5.64
N PRO A 78 -19.45 0.95 -5.57
CA PRO A 78 -19.39 1.86 -4.43
C PRO A 78 -19.88 1.25 -3.11
N SER A 79 -20.46 0.06 -3.14
CA SER A 79 -20.86 -0.62 -1.91
C SER A 79 -19.71 -1.37 -1.24
N HIS A 80 -18.57 -1.50 -1.93
CA HIS A 80 -17.39 -2.18 -1.40
C HIS A 80 -16.19 -1.23 -1.47
N ASP A 81 -15.61 -0.91 -0.32
CA ASP A 81 -14.47 -0.02 -0.23
C ASP A 81 -13.19 -0.71 0.22
N THR A 82 -13.31 -1.85 0.88
CA THR A 82 -12.17 -2.52 1.50
C THR A 82 -12.07 -3.96 1.02
N LEU A 83 -10.84 -4.41 0.81
CA LEU A 83 -10.57 -5.77 0.39
C LEU A 83 -9.35 -6.30 1.11
N LEU A 84 -9.41 -7.57 1.48
CA LEU A 84 -8.31 -8.25 2.17
C LEU A 84 -7.78 -9.35 1.27
N THR A 85 -6.47 -9.39 1.09
CA THR A 85 -5.81 -10.40 0.27
C THR A 85 -4.42 -10.67 0.82
N ALA A 86 -3.62 -11.40 0.09
CA ALA A 86 -2.24 -11.68 0.45
C ALA A 86 -1.32 -11.11 -0.60
N CYS A 87 -0.10 -10.76 -0.19
CA CYS A 87 0.90 -10.28 -1.13
C CYS A 87 2.30 -10.64 -0.66
N SER A 88 3.26 -10.54 -1.57
CA SER A 88 4.68 -10.66 -1.25
C SER A 88 5.35 -9.34 -1.57
N LEU A 89 6.09 -8.81 -0.61
CA LEU A 89 6.83 -7.56 -0.77
C LEU A 89 8.24 -7.85 -1.25
N LYS A 90 8.81 -6.91 -1.98
CA LYS A 90 10.20 -6.97 -2.39
C LYS A 90 10.85 -5.61 -2.13
N ASN A 91 12.18 -5.59 -2.11
CA ASN A 91 12.93 -4.35 -1.99
C ASN A 91 12.84 -3.58 -3.31
N PRO A 92 12.42 -2.31 -3.31
CA PRO A 92 12.28 -1.55 -4.56
C PRO A 92 13.60 -1.34 -5.30
N SER A 93 14.74 -1.50 -4.62
CA SER A 93 16.04 -1.39 -5.27
C SER A 93 16.47 -2.68 -5.95
N ASP A 94 15.76 -3.77 -5.74
CA ASP A 94 16.11 -5.08 -6.29
C ASP A 94 15.39 -5.28 -7.62
N THR A 95 16.14 -5.46 -8.70
CA THR A 95 15.57 -5.67 -10.02
C THR A 95 15.06 -7.10 -10.23
N SER A 96 15.48 -8.03 -9.37
CA SER A 96 14.96 -9.40 -9.41
C SER A 96 13.59 -9.43 -8.69
N ASP A 97 12.78 -10.41 -9.00
CA ASP A 97 11.46 -10.53 -8.37
C ASP A 97 11.53 -11.41 -7.12
N HIS A 98 12.57 -11.21 -6.30
CA HIS A 98 12.74 -11.96 -5.07
C HIS A 98 11.91 -11.36 -3.94
N PRO A 99 10.96 -12.11 -3.38
CA PRO A 99 10.20 -11.62 -2.24
C PRO A 99 11.07 -11.57 -0.99
N ILE A 100 10.95 -10.49 -0.22
CA ILE A 100 11.59 -10.41 1.10
C ILE A 100 10.61 -10.83 2.19
N LEU A 101 9.30 -10.77 1.92
CA LEU A 101 8.33 -10.95 2.99
C LEU A 101 6.94 -11.21 2.44
N LYS A 102 6.22 -12.14 3.06
CA LYS A 102 4.81 -12.36 2.78
C LYS A 102 3.95 -11.64 3.80
N CYS A 103 2.88 -11.02 3.33
CA CYS A 103 2.02 -10.22 4.17
C CYS A 103 0.55 -10.53 3.92
N CYS A 104 -0.25 -10.34 4.97
CA CYS A 104 -1.66 -10.08 4.80
C CYS A 104 -1.79 -8.63 4.38
N PHE A 105 -2.54 -8.37 3.34
CA PHE A 105 -2.65 -7.07 2.71
C PHE A 105 -4.10 -6.64 2.70
N SER A 106 -4.38 -5.54 3.37
CA SER A 106 -5.72 -4.94 3.37
C SER A 106 -5.63 -3.58 2.72
N PHE A 107 -6.49 -3.32 1.73
CA PHE A 107 -6.51 -1.99 1.14
C PHE A 107 -7.93 -1.45 1.10
N THR A 108 -8.04 -0.14 1.28
CA THR A 108 -9.30 0.59 1.30
C THR A 108 -9.27 1.66 0.25
N ILE A 109 -10.31 1.72 -0.58
CA ILE A 109 -10.44 2.74 -1.61
C ILE A 109 -11.15 3.94 -1.00
N ARG A 110 -10.52 5.11 -1.11
CA ARG A 110 -11.14 6.39 -0.78
C ARG A 110 -11.65 7.01 -2.08
N ARG A 111 -12.94 7.23 -2.13
CA ARG A 111 -13.57 7.74 -3.34
C ARG A 111 -13.77 9.24 -3.25
N ASP A 112 -13.68 9.91 -4.40
CA ASP A 112 -13.93 11.34 -4.46
C ASP A 112 -15.45 11.62 -4.47
N GLU A 113 -15.81 12.88 -4.68
CA GLU A 113 -17.21 13.31 -4.69
C GLU A 113 -18.01 12.69 -5.84
N HIS A 114 -17.33 12.21 -6.87
CA HIS A 114 -17.95 11.52 -8.00
C HIS A 114 -17.95 10.00 -7.84
N LYS A 115 -17.56 9.52 -6.65
CA LYS A 115 -17.47 8.10 -6.27
C LYS A 115 -16.42 7.32 -7.07
N LEU A 116 -15.46 8.03 -7.62
CA LEU A 116 -14.34 7.42 -8.32
C LEU A 116 -13.18 7.15 -7.36
N PRO A 117 -12.44 6.05 -7.55
CA PRO A 117 -11.26 5.80 -6.73
C PRO A 117 -10.26 6.93 -6.90
N ALA A 118 -9.88 7.57 -5.80
CA ALA A 118 -8.96 8.69 -5.83
C ALA A 118 -7.71 8.43 -5.02
N LEU A 119 -7.82 7.66 -3.94
CA LEU A 119 -6.70 7.34 -3.08
C LEU A 119 -6.94 5.96 -2.49
N ILE A 120 -5.92 5.13 -2.46
CA ILE A 120 -5.99 3.81 -1.87
C ILE A 120 -5.05 3.77 -0.66
N VAL A 121 -5.54 3.25 0.44
CA VAL A 121 -4.77 3.11 1.67
C VAL A 121 -4.55 1.64 1.93
N GLY A 122 -3.29 1.22 2.03
CA GLY A 122 -2.96 -0.17 2.27
C GLY A 122 -2.26 -0.38 3.59
N ASN A 123 -2.63 -1.46 4.27
CA ASN A 123 -1.97 -1.94 5.48
C ASN A 123 -1.33 -3.28 5.16
N PHE A 124 -0.08 -3.45 5.57
CA PHE A 124 0.69 -4.65 5.28
C PHE A 124 1.08 -5.31 6.59
N LEU A 125 0.41 -6.41 6.91
CA LEU A 125 0.68 -7.16 8.13
C LEU A 125 1.56 -8.35 7.77
N PRO A 126 2.84 -8.34 8.15
CA PRO A 126 3.70 -9.47 7.87
C PRO A 126 3.14 -10.73 8.51
N HIS A 127 3.27 -11.85 7.81
CA HIS A 127 2.98 -13.13 8.41
C HIS A 127 3.99 -13.33 9.52
N ASP A 128 3.53 -13.80 10.67
CA ASP A 128 4.45 -14.08 11.75
C ASP A 128 5.48 -15.09 11.27
N PRO A 129 6.76 -14.81 11.46
CA PRO A 129 7.75 -15.83 11.16
C PRO A 129 7.48 -17.04 12.05
N PRO A 130 7.87 -18.24 11.62
CA PRO A 130 7.77 -19.39 12.50
C PRO A 130 8.43 -19.05 13.83
N ALA A 131 7.78 -19.41 14.92
CA ALA A 131 8.32 -19.09 16.24
C ALA A 131 9.77 -19.57 16.30
N PRO A 132 10.70 -18.71 16.77
CA PRO A 132 12.07 -19.15 16.93
C PRO A 132 12.12 -20.27 17.97
N GLU A 133 12.77 -21.32 17.63
CA GLU A 133 12.92 -22.47 18.50
C GLU A 133 13.95 -22.24 19.57
#